data_81010f4eaa8d6044513718f4cc203991
#
_entry.id   81010f4eaa8d6044513718f4cc203991
#
_cell.length_a   1.000
_cell.length_b   1.000
_cell.length_c   1.000
_cell.angle_alpha   90.00
_cell.angle_beta   90.00
_cell.angle_gamma   90.00
#
_symmetry.space_group_name_H-M   'P 1'
#
loop_
_entity.id
_entity.type
_entity.pdbx_description
1 polymer ?
#
loop_
_entity_poly.entity_id
_entity_poly.type
_entity_poly.pdbx_seq_one_letter_code
_entity_poly.pdbx_strand_id
1 'polypeptide(L)'
;MGETTVTDRVRILVVEDSEDQAGLLRRYFEKAGCDVTLAESAEDAIEAYQRERHDLAVIDLQLPGMDGWQLASKLKSERPACAIAITSVLDTADFPLSDAILPKPFTRLQVRQVLHSTVPRWVAP
;
A
#
# COMPACT_ATOMS: atom_id res chain seq x y z
N MET A 1 -17.58 -11.69 -22.84
CA MET A 1 -16.69 -11.35 -23.02
C MET A 1 -15.55 -11.09 -22.18
N GLY A 2 -14.48 -11.17 -22.36
CA GLY A 2 -13.29 -11.12 -21.57
C GLY A 2 -12.92 -9.76 -21.03
N GLU A 3 -13.70 -8.78 -21.36
CA GLU A 3 -13.33 -7.45 -20.96
C GLU A 3 -13.31 -7.24 -19.49
N THR A 4 -14.07 -8.00 -18.75
CA THR A 4 -14.11 -7.82 -17.31
C THR A 4 -12.78 -8.11 -16.63
N THR A 5 -11.91 -8.89 -17.26
CA THR A 5 -10.62 -9.20 -16.67
C THR A 5 -9.70 -7.99 -16.62
N VAL A 6 -9.91 -7.02 -17.50
CA VAL A 6 -9.06 -5.84 -17.54
C VAL A 6 -9.19 -4.99 -16.27
N THR A 7 -10.38 -5.00 -15.66
CA THR A 7 -10.64 -4.20 -14.47
C THR A 7 -10.26 -4.93 -13.19
N ASP A 8 -9.75 -6.15 -13.30
CA ASP A 8 -9.52 -7.00 -12.15
C ASP A 8 -8.05 -7.06 -11.72
N ARG A 9 -7.29 -6.03 -12.05
CA ARG A 9 -5.91 -5.95 -11.62
C ARG A 9 -5.84 -5.70 -10.12
N VAL A 10 -4.74 -6.14 -9.52
CA VAL A 10 -4.46 -5.86 -8.12
C VAL A 10 -4.31 -4.34 -7.96
N ARG A 11 -4.98 -3.79 -6.98
CA ARG A 11 -4.99 -2.35 -6.72
C ARG A 11 -4.26 -2.03 -5.43
N ILE A 12 -3.33 -1.08 -5.53
CA ILE A 12 -2.47 -0.69 -4.41
C ILE A 12 -2.74 0.78 -4.10
N LEU A 13 -2.96 1.07 -2.83
CA LEU A 13 -3.00 2.45 -2.34
C LEU A 13 -1.65 2.73 -1.68
N VAL A 14 -0.95 3.74 -2.14
CA VAL A 14 0.34 4.15 -1.56
C VAL A 14 0.15 5.48 -0.87
N VAL A 15 0.40 5.53 0.42
CA VAL A 15 0.25 6.73 1.24
C VAL A 15 1.63 7.21 1.64
N GLU A 16 2.11 8.23 0.97
CA GLU A 16 3.48 8.72 1.09
C GLU A 16 3.54 10.18 0.66
N ASP A 17 4.06 11.05 1.51
CA ASP A 17 4.12 12.48 1.20
C ASP A 17 5.35 12.88 0.39
N SER A 18 6.39 12.06 0.36
CA SER A 18 7.56 12.32 -0.47
C SER A 18 7.28 11.88 -1.92
N GLU A 19 7.38 12.82 -2.85
CA GLU A 19 7.14 12.52 -4.26
C GLU A 19 8.12 11.47 -4.79
N ASP A 20 9.37 11.53 -4.38
CA ASP A 20 10.39 10.58 -4.83
C ASP A 20 10.08 9.17 -4.36
N GLN A 21 9.70 9.03 -3.09
CA GLN A 21 9.38 7.72 -2.52
C GLN A 21 8.10 7.17 -3.11
N ALA A 22 7.08 8.02 -3.24
CA ALA A 22 5.81 7.61 -3.83
C ALA A 22 6.00 7.17 -5.28
N GLY A 23 6.78 7.92 -6.05
CA GLY A 23 7.06 7.58 -7.44
C GLY A 23 7.83 6.26 -7.57
N LEU A 24 8.75 6.00 -6.67
CA LEU A 24 9.52 4.76 -6.67
C LEU A 24 8.60 3.56 -6.38
N LEU A 25 7.77 3.67 -5.35
CA LEU A 25 6.82 2.60 -5.03
C LEU A 25 5.84 2.37 -6.17
N ARG A 26 5.33 3.45 -6.76
CA ARG A 26 4.43 3.35 -7.89
C ARG A 26 5.07 2.56 -9.03
N ARG A 27 6.31 2.90 -9.36
CA ARG A 27 7.03 2.23 -10.45
C ARG A 27 7.18 0.73 -10.17
N TYR A 28 7.55 0.39 -8.95
CA TYR A 28 7.77 -1.01 -8.59
C TYR A 28 6.45 -1.81 -8.63
N PHE A 29 5.38 -1.23 -8.10
CA PHE A 29 4.08 -1.92 -8.13
C PHE A 29 3.51 -2.01 -9.53
N GLU A 30 3.66 -0.96 -10.34
CA GLU A 30 3.18 -1.00 -11.72
C GLU A 30 3.93 -2.04 -12.54
N LYS A 31 5.23 -2.17 -12.33
CA LYS A 31 6.02 -3.21 -12.99
C LYS A 31 5.60 -4.61 -12.53
N ALA A 32 5.06 -4.73 -11.36
CA ALA A 32 4.52 -5.99 -10.87
C ALA A 32 3.09 -6.26 -11.35
N GLY A 33 2.56 -5.41 -12.23
CA GLY A 33 1.24 -5.62 -12.82
C GLY A 33 0.09 -5.03 -12.05
N CYS A 34 0.35 -4.12 -11.12
CA CYS A 34 -0.68 -3.54 -10.27
C CYS A 34 -1.08 -2.15 -10.71
N ASP A 35 -2.32 -1.76 -10.40
CA ASP A 35 -2.75 -0.38 -10.53
C ASP A 35 -2.48 0.32 -9.21
N VAL A 36 -1.96 1.54 -9.28
CA VAL A 36 -1.52 2.27 -8.09
C VAL A 36 -2.26 3.60 -7.97
N THR A 37 -2.76 3.87 -6.78
CA THR A 37 -3.31 5.17 -6.41
C THR A 37 -2.36 5.79 -5.38
N LEU A 38 -1.95 7.02 -5.60
CA LEU A 38 -1.08 7.74 -4.66
C LEU A 38 -1.91 8.68 -3.82
N ALA A 39 -1.61 8.73 -2.52
CA ALA A 39 -2.19 9.68 -1.59
C ALA A 39 -1.06 10.36 -0.83
N GLU A 40 -1.09 11.69 -0.76
CA GLU A 40 -0.02 12.44 -0.11
C GLU A 40 -0.28 12.67 1.38
N SER A 41 -1.49 12.39 1.82
CA SER A 41 -1.90 12.62 3.21
C SER A 41 -2.87 11.54 3.66
N ALA A 42 -3.11 11.49 4.97
CA ALA A 42 -4.09 10.57 5.52
C ALA A 42 -5.49 10.89 5.00
N GLU A 43 -5.82 12.17 4.85
CA GLU A 43 -7.14 12.58 4.36
C GLU A 43 -7.37 12.11 2.92
N ASP A 44 -6.37 12.29 2.07
CA ASP A 44 -6.44 11.81 0.69
C ASP A 44 -6.55 10.29 0.64
N ALA A 45 -5.84 9.61 1.53
CA ALA A 45 -5.88 8.15 1.60
C ALA A 45 -7.27 7.65 1.98
N ILE A 46 -7.88 8.29 2.98
CA ILE A 46 -9.22 7.90 3.42
C ILE A 46 -10.22 8.08 2.30
N GLU A 47 -10.14 9.22 1.59
CA GLU A 47 -11.03 9.49 0.48
C GLU A 47 -10.88 8.45 -0.63
N ALA A 48 -9.64 8.14 -1.02
CA ALA A 48 -9.38 7.15 -2.05
C ALA A 48 -9.87 5.77 -1.64
N TYR A 49 -9.67 5.44 -0.36
CA TYR A 49 -10.04 4.15 0.19
C TYR A 49 -11.57 3.95 0.19
N GLN A 50 -12.30 5.02 0.45
CA GLN A 50 -13.76 4.97 0.44
C GLN A 50 -14.32 4.90 -0.99
N ARG A 51 -13.61 5.52 -1.94
CA ARG A 51 -14.06 5.62 -3.30
C ARG A 51 -13.96 4.32 -4.09
N GLU A 52 -12.92 3.53 -3.81
CA GLU A 52 -12.73 2.27 -4.51
C GLU A 52 -12.01 1.25 -3.64
N ARG A 53 -12.09 -0.01 -4.04
CA ARG A 53 -11.44 -1.08 -3.30
C ARG A 53 -9.97 -1.18 -3.66
N HIS A 54 -9.17 -1.52 -2.64
CA HIS A 54 -7.76 -1.80 -2.81
C HIS A 54 -7.43 -3.15 -2.18
N ASP A 55 -6.45 -3.83 -2.73
CA ASP A 55 -5.99 -5.12 -2.20
C ASP A 55 -4.94 -4.92 -1.12
N LEU A 56 -4.17 -3.85 -1.22
CA LEU A 56 -3.08 -3.55 -0.31
C LEU A 56 -2.96 -2.03 -0.16
N ALA A 57 -2.80 -1.58 1.06
CA ALA A 57 -2.46 -0.19 1.34
C ALA A 57 -1.06 -0.15 1.96
N VAL A 58 -0.17 0.61 1.35
CA VAL A 58 1.21 0.81 1.82
C VAL A 58 1.28 2.18 2.47
N ILE A 59 1.56 2.23 3.76
CA ILE A 59 1.43 3.45 4.55
C ILE A 59 2.76 3.82 5.20
N ASP A 60 3.21 5.05 4.96
CA ASP A 60 4.35 5.62 5.65
C ASP A 60 3.89 6.03 7.07
N LEU A 61 4.61 5.59 8.08
CA LEU A 61 4.29 5.96 9.45
C LEU A 61 4.54 7.44 9.74
N GLN A 62 5.38 8.08 8.96
CA GLN A 62 5.76 9.47 9.21
C GLN A 62 5.02 10.43 8.29
N LEU A 63 3.70 10.45 8.39
CA LEU A 63 2.86 11.36 7.63
C LEU A 63 2.60 12.64 8.41
N PRO A 64 2.49 13.79 7.74
CA PRO A 64 2.04 15.00 8.41
C PRO A 64 0.55 14.89 8.76
N GLY A 65 0.15 15.52 9.85
CA GLY A 65 -1.24 15.49 10.30
C GLY A 65 -1.55 14.22 11.07
N MET A 66 -2.46 13.41 10.57
CA MET A 66 -2.77 12.12 11.19
C MET A 66 -1.56 11.20 11.03
N ASP A 67 -1.12 10.57 12.11
CA ASP A 67 0.04 9.69 11.99
C ASP A 67 -0.35 8.36 11.31
N GLY A 68 0.68 7.69 10.78
CA GLY A 68 0.47 6.46 10.02
C GLY A 68 -0.10 5.32 10.86
N TRP A 69 0.14 5.34 12.18
CA TRP A 69 -0.40 4.34 13.09
C TRP A 69 -1.91 4.41 13.13
N GLN A 70 -2.44 5.63 13.30
CA GLN A 70 -3.87 5.86 13.35
C GLN A 70 -4.52 5.53 12.01
N LEU A 71 -3.87 5.91 10.92
CA LEU A 71 -4.38 5.63 9.58
C LEU A 71 -4.45 4.12 9.33
N ALA A 72 -3.38 3.39 9.64
CA ALA A 72 -3.34 1.95 9.43
C ALA A 72 -4.47 1.25 10.19
N SER A 73 -4.66 1.65 11.44
CA SER A 73 -5.71 1.09 12.28
C SER A 73 -7.10 1.36 11.72
N LYS A 74 -7.33 2.60 11.27
CA LYS A 74 -8.61 2.99 10.69
C LYS A 74 -8.92 2.20 9.41
N LEU A 75 -7.97 2.14 8.50
CA LEU A 75 -8.20 1.44 7.24
C LEU A 75 -8.44 -0.05 7.47
N LYS A 76 -7.67 -0.66 8.36
CA LYS A 76 -7.83 -2.08 8.65
C LYS A 76 -9.19 -2.38 9.26
N SER A 77 -9.67 -1.49 10.13
CA SER A 77 -10.98 -1.70 10.76
C SER A 77 -12.13 -1.54 9.77
N GLU A 78 -11.97 -0.66 8.78
CA GLU A 78 -13.01 -0.43 7.77
C GLU A 78 -13.10 -1.57 6.75
N ARG A 79 -11.96 -2.13 6.37
CA ARG A 79 -11.91 -3.22 5.39
C ARG A 79 -10.87 -4.25 5.81
N PRO A 80 -11.24 -5.18 6.68
CA PRO A 80 -10.27 -6.19 7.17
C PRO A 80 -9.65 -7.04 6.05
N ALA A 81 -10.32 -7.16 4.91
CA ALA A 81 -9.78 -7.94 3.79
C ALA A 81 -8.66 -7.24 3.04
N CYS A 82 -8.54 -5.91 3.18
CA CYS A 82 -7.44 -5.18 2.56
C CYS A 82 -6.20 -5.33 3.42
N ALA A 83 -5.10 -5.77 2.82
CA ALA A 83 -3.84 -5.92 3.55
C ALA A 83 -3.21 -4.54 3.80
N ILE A 84 -2.49 -4.42 4.89
CA ILE A 84 -1.79 -3.20 5.28
C ILE A 84 -0.30 -3.50 5.37
N ALA A 85 0.50 -2.75 4.64
CA ALA A 85 1.95 -2.80 4.74
C ALA A 85 2.45 -1.44 5.25
N ILE A 86 3.38 -1.48 6.18
CA ILE A 86 3.93 -0.28 6.80
C ILE A 86 5.32 -0.03 6.25
N THR A 87 5.61 1.22 5.90
CA THR A 87 6.97 1.60 5.52
C THR A 87 7.50 2.64 6.47
N SER A 88 8.76 2.50 6.86
CA SER A 88 9.41 3.44 7.74
C SER A 88 10.90 3.14 7.81
N VAL A 89 11.68 4.13 8.26
CA VAL A 89 13.08 3.94 8.61
C VAL A 89 13.26 3.54 10.08
N LEU A 90 12.14 3.51 10.82
CA LEU A 90 12.19 3.20 12.25
C LEU A 90 12.43 1.70 12.48
N ASP A 91 12.78 1.38 13.72
CA ASP A 91 12.97 0.00 14.14
C ASP A 91 11.63 -0.76 14.07
N THR A 92 11.69 -1.99 13.59
CA THR A 92 10.50 -2.81 13.42
C THR A 92 9.75 -3.09 14.72
N ALA A 93 10.42 -2.99 15.85
CA ALA A 93 9.79 -3.22 17.16
C ALA A 93 8.70 -2.21 17.47
N ASP A 94 8.75 -1.05 16.82
CA ASP A 94 7.81 0.04 17.09
C ASP A 94 6.68 0.11 16.06
N PHE A 95 6.57 -0.86 15.16
CA PHE A 95 5.55 -0.83 14.12
C PHE A 95 4.19 -1.26 14.66
N PRO A 96 3.10 -0.70 14.11
CA PRO A 96 1.77 -1.13 14.49
C PRO A 96 1.46 -2.50 13.94
N LEU A 97 0.37 -3.08 14.40
CA LEU A 97 -0.10 -4.35 13.85
C LEU A 97 -0.38 -4.16 12.36
N SER A 98 0.31 -4.89 11.53
CA SER A 98 0.18 -4.81 10.08
C SER A 98 0.41 -6.19 9.47
N ASP A 99 0.01 -6.33 8.20
CA ASP A 99 0.16 -7.61 7.50
C ASP A 99 1.57 -7.80 6.96
N ALA A 100 2.29 -6.70 6.73
CA ALA A 100 3.65 -6.76 6.23
C ALA A 100 4.39 -5.47 6.55
N ILE A 101 5.71 -5.54 6.46
CA ILE A 101 6.60 -4.41 6.65
C ILE A 101 7.45 -4.27 5.41
N LEU A 102 7.56 -3.05 4.91
CA LEU A 102 8.37 -2.73 3.76
C LEU A 102 9.38 -1.66 4.17
N PRO A 103 10.56 -2.07 4.64
CA PRO A 103 11.53 -1.09 5.14
C PRO A 103 12.11 -0.21 4.04
N LYS A 104 12.49 1.00 4.42
CA LYS A 104 13.22 1.90 3.54
C LYS A 104 14.72 1.64 3.69
N PRO A 105 15.49 1.69 2.62
CA PRO A 105 15.09 1.95 1.24
C PRO A 105 14.43 0.75 0.59
N PHE A 106 13.49 1.02 -0.31
CA PHE A 106 12.74 -0.04 -0.98
C PHE A 106 13.54 -0.72 -2.07
N THR A 107 13.30 -2.02 -2.28
CA THR A 107 13.82 -2.74 -3.45
C THR A 107 12.66 -3.40 -4.17
N ARG A 108 12.86 -3.69 -5.46
CA ARG A 108 11.84 -4.37 -6.26
C ARG A 108 11.53 -5.75 -5.67
N LEU A 109 12.55 -6.45 -5.21
CA LEU A 109 12.35 -7.77 -4.63
C LEU A 109 11.46 -7.71 -3.39
N GLN A 110 11.70 -6.74 -2.51
CA GLN A 110 10.89 -6.58 -1.31
C GLN A 110 9.43 -6.27 -1.65
N VAL A 111 9.19 -5.41 -2.66
CA VAL A 111 7.83 -5.08 -3.09
C VAL A 111 7.12 -6.36 -3.58
N ARG A 112 7.80 -7.18 -4.37
CA ARG A 112 7.22 -8.42 -4.86
C ARG A 112 6.97 -9.41 -3.73
N GLN A 113 7.86 -9.46 -2.74
CA GLN A 113 7.67 -10.31 -1.58
C GLN A 113 6.45 -9.90 -0.77
N VAL A 114 6.24 -8.60 -0.60
CA VAL A 114 5.05 -8.09 0.10
C VAL A 114 3.79 -8.48 -0.67
N LEU A 115 3.78 -8.33 -1.98
CA LEU A 115 2.63 -8.74 -2.79
C LEU A 115 2.36 -10.24 -2.64
N HIS A 116 3.41 -11.04 -2.70
CA HIS A 116 3.28 -12.49 -2.61
C HIS A 116 2.70 -12.91 -1.26
N SER A 117 3.11 -12.25 -0.19
CA SER A 117 2.68 -12.62 1.16
C SER A 117 1.33 -12.04 1.57
N THR A 118 0.89 -10.94 0.95
CA THR A 118 -0.31 -10.21 1.41
C THR A 118 -1.48 -10.24 0.44
N VAL A 119 -1.23 -10.48 -0.84
CA VAL A 119 -2.28 -10.43 -1.87
C VAL A 119 -2.31 -11.79 -2.59
N PRO A 120 -3.12 -12.74 -2.08
CA PRO A 120 -3.12 -14.10 -2.63
C PRO A 120 -3.45 -14.18 -4.12
N ARG A 121 -4.26 -13.26 -4.63
CA ARG A 121 -4.63 -13.27 -6.04
C ARG A 121 -3.58 -12.65 -6.97
N TRP A 122 -2.51 -12.06 -6.40
CA TRP A 122 -1.45 -11.50 -7.23
C TRP A 122 -0.63 -12.60 -7.88
N VAL A 123 -0.40 -12.45 -9.18
CA VAL A 123 0.41 -13.36 -9.96
C VAL A 123 1.49 -12.52 -10.64
N ALA A 124 2.74 -12.95 -10.55
CA ALA A 124 3.85 -12.23 -11.15
C ALA A 124 3.68 -12.20 -12.67
N PRO A 125 3.85 -11.02 -13.29
CA PRO A 125 3.73 -10.89 -14.73
C PRO A 125 4.86 -11.58 -15.47
#